data_e6650dc8e1e325a9ecc861399e9b903d
#
_entry.id   e6650dc8e1e325a9ecc861399e9b903d
#
_cell.length_a   1.000
_cell.length_b   1.000
_cell.length_c   1.000
_cell.angle_alpha   90.00
_cell.angle_beta   90.00
_cell.angle_gamma   90.00
#
_symmetry.space_group_name_H-M   'P 1'
#
loop_
_entity.id
_entity.type
_entity.pdbx_description
1 polymer ?
#
loop_
_entity_poly.entity_id
_entity_poly.type
_entity_poly.pdbx_seq_one_letter_code
_entity_poly.pdbx_strand_id
1 'polypeptide(L)'
;DFTRLNKNIVFKFKDKFFINKIETDSNHNQEIIYDILNLIKGTNIKTKEKFDVLVNLGPGSFSGIRISLAVAKGIKLIKKVNLFGFNSFILNAAPYLEKYETVFSILKVNKKFYFLKYIKGKKNDISQITEFQNKDKLNEKSVIVISSEMKNEDVFKNIAEKHRIIEDFDIRNN
;
A
#
# COMPACT_ATOMS: atom_id res chain seq x y z
N ASP A 1 -6.10 4.33 -1.65
CA ASP A 1 -4.72 4.38 -2.11
C ASP A 1 -4.67 4.77 -3.58
N PHE A 2 -4.06 5.90 -3.87
CA PHE A 2 -3.92 6.48 -5.22
C PHE A 2 -2.47 6.44 -5.71
N THR A 3 -1.61 5.79 -4.99
CA THR A 3 -0.17 5.78 -5.29
C THR A 3 0.21 4.73 -6.32
N ARG A 4 -0.71 3.81 -6.64
CA ARG A 4 -0.52 2.67 -7.55
C ARG A 4 -1.46 2.75 -8.76
N LEU A 5 -1.24 1.89 -9.75
CA LEU A 5 -2.10 1.76 -10.92
C LEU A 5 -3.53 1.40 -10.52
N ASN A 6 -3.69 0.46 -9.59
CA ASN A 6 -4.99 0.09 -9.05
C ASN A 6 -5.37 1.01 -7.88
N LYS A 7 -6.08 2.08 -8.17
CA LYS A 7 -6.52 3.04 -7.17
C LYS A 7 -7.71 2.48 -6.39
N ASN A 8 -7.64 2.53 -5.06
CA ASN A 8 -8.72 2.00 -4.21
C ASN A 8 -9.02 2.96 -3.06
N ILE A 9 -10.30 3.08 -2.76
CA ILE A 9 -10.79 3.62 -1.50
C ILE A 9 -11.35 2.45 -0.71
N VAL A 10 -10.86 2.29 0.51
CA VAL A 10 -11.33 1.25 1.42
C VAL A 10 -11.93 1.91 2.64
N PHE A 11 -13.13 1.50 2.97
CA PHE A 11 -13.80 1.90 4.19
C PHE A 11 -14.07 0.67 5.05
N LYS A 12 -13.57 0.66 6.29
CA LYS A 12 -13.85 -0.38 7.26
C LYS A 12 -14.84 0.12 8.30
N PHE A 13 -15.95 -0.57 8.47
CA PHE A 13 -16.91 -0.28 9.53
C PHE A 13 -17.24 -1.57 10.28
N LYS A 14 -16.92 -1.60 11.56
CA LYS A 14 -16.95 -2.84 12.39
C LYS A 14 -16.10 -3.91 11.70
N ASP A 15 -16.70 -5.05 11.35
CA ASP A 15 -16.02 -6.18 10.70
C ASP A 15 -16.24 -6.24 9.18
N LYS A 16 -16.88 -5.21 8.61
CA LYS A 16 -17.17 -5.15 7.17
C LYS A 16 -16.24 -4.18 6.45
N PHE A 17 -15.76 -4.61 5.29
CA PHE A 17 -14.99 -3.78 4.38
C PHE A 17 -15.83 -3.40 3.16
N PHE A 18 -15.77 -2.14 2.80
CA PHE A 18 -16.39 -1.58 1.61
C PHE A 18 -15.25 -1.05 0.74
N ILE A 19 -15.15 -1.57 -0.48
CA ILE A 19 -14.06 -1.24 -1.38
C ILE A 19 -14.64 -0.61 -2.64
N ASN A 20 -14.19 0.58 -2.97
CA ASN A 20 -14.45 1.22 -4.25
C ASN A 20 -13.16 1.25 -5.07
N LYS A 21 -13.18 0.63 -6.23
CA LYS A 21 -12.11 0.67 -7.21
C LYS A 21 -12.35 1.86 -8.13
N ILE A 22 -11.32 2.66 -8.32
CA ILE A 22 -11.39 3.81 -9.21
C ILE A 22 -10.69 3.41 -10.50
N GLU A 23 -11.45 3.40 -11.58
CA GLU A 23 -10.91 3.14 -12.91
C GLU A 23 -9.95 4.28 -13.33
N THR A 24 -8.88 3.91 -14.01
CA THR A 24 -7.70 4.77 -14.22
C THR A 24 -7.81 5.75 -15.38
N ASP A 25 -9.00 5.94 -15.96
CA ASP A 25 -9.16 6.89 -17.04
C ASP A 25 -8.84 8.32 -16.59
N SER A 26 -8.02 8.97 -17.36
CA SER A 26 -7.15 10.10 -17.01
C SER A 26 -7.81 11.37 -16.44
N ASN A 27 -9.13 11.46 -16.39
CA ASN A 27 -9.85 12.65 -15.95
C ASN A 27 -10.53 12.54 -14.56
N HIS A 28 -10.49 11.37 -13.92
CA HIS A 28 -11.25 11.07 -12.70
C HIS A 28 -10.64 11.59 -11.38
N ASN A 29 -9.53 12.33 -11.43
CA ASN A 29 -8.94 12.87 -10.20
C ASN A 29 -9.83 13.88 -9.47
N GLN A 30 -10.83 14.44 -10.16
CA GLN A 30 -11.78 15.40 -9.58
C GLN A 30 -12.95 14.70 -8.86
N GLU A 31 -13.20 13.44 -9.14
CA GLU A 31 -14.35 12.68 -8.63
C GLU A 31 -14.08 11.94 -7.30
N ILE A 32 -12.83 11.93 -6.83
CA ILE A 32 -12.43 11.20 -5.61
C ILE A 32 -13.31 11.53 -4.40
N ILE A 33 -13.68 12.79 -4.25
CA ILE A 33 -14.55 13.23 -3.14
C ILE A 33 -15.94 12.63 -3.30
N TYR A 34 -16.46 12.58 -4.53
CA TYR A 34 -17.76 11.97 -4.82
C TYR A 34 -17.72 10.47 -4.56
N ASP A 35 -16.65 9.80 -4.94
CA ASP A 35 -16.46 8.36 -4.69
C ASP A 35 -16.43 8.05 -3.19
N ILE A 36 -15.73 8.86 -2.41
CA ILE A 36 -15.71 8.73 -0.95
C ILE A 36 -17.10 8.95 -0.36
N LEU A 37 -17.80 10.00 -0.81
CA LEU A 37 -19.14 10.31 -0.33
C LEU A 37 -20.16 9.22 -0.70
N ASN A 38 -20.08 8.67 -1.91
CA ASN A 38 -20.94 7.59 -2.37
C ASN A 38 -20.66 6.31 -1.57
N LEU A 39 -19.39 5.99 -1.33
CA LEU A 39 -19.01 4.85 -0.51
C LEU A 39 -19.57 4.98 0.92
N ILE A 40 -19.44 6.14 1.55
CA ILE A 40 -19.98 6.41 2.89
C ILE A 40 -21.52 6.33 2.90
N LYS A 41 -22.19 6.87 1.89
CA LYS A 41 -23.66 6.80 1.77
C LYS A 41 -24.14 5.36 1.64
N GLY A 42 -23.45 4.55 0.83
CA GLY A 42 -23.77 3.14 0.62
C GLY A 42 -23.63 2.27 1.87
N THR A 43 -22.92 2.74 2.90
CA THR A 43 -22.68 1.96 4.13
C THR A 43 -23.72 2.17 5.23
N ASN A 44 -24.71 3.05 5.04
CA ASN A 44 -25.67 3.44 6.07
C ASN A 44 -25.05 4.00 7.38
N ILE A 45 -23.78 4.40 7.33
CA ILE A 45 -23.08 4.92 8.49
C ILE A 45 -23.51 6.36 8.74
N LYS A 46 -23.95 6.63 9.96
CA LYS A 46 -24.29 8.00 10.37
C LYS A 46 -23.01 8.84 10.35
N THR A 47 -23.04 9.97 9.66
CA THR A 47 -21.91 10.89 9.52
C THR A 47 -21.34 11.45 10.85
N LYS A 48 -21.99 11.16 11.97
CA LYS A 48 -21.59 11.53 13.34
C LYS A 48 -20.63 10.52 13.98
N GLU A 49 -20.47 9.31 13.41
CA GLU A 49 -19.56 8.31 13.98
C GLU A 49 -18.11 8.72 13.79
N LYS A 50 -17.30 8.45 14.83
CA LYS A 50 -15.85 8.67 14.76
C LYS A 50 -15.21 7.61 13.87
N PHE A 51 -14.30 8.03 13.03
CA PHE A 51 -13.49 7.15 12.18
C PHE A 51 -12.07 7.72 12.06
N ASP A 52 -11.17 6.88 11.63
CA ASP A 52 -9.79 7.26 11.36
C ASP A 52 -9.56 7.27 9.85
N VAL A 53 -8.63 8.12 9.42
CA VAL A 53 -8.19 8.19 8.03
C VAL A 53 -6.75 7.70 7.93
N LEU A 54 -6.52 6.70 7.09
CA LEU A 54 -5.20 6.21 6.75
C LEU A 54 -4.88 6.61 5.31
N VAL A 55 -3.71 7.22 5.10
CA VAL A 55 -3.27 7.65 3.78
C VAL A 55 -1.90 7.08 3.44
N ASN A 56 -1.77 6.57 2.22
CA ASN A 56 -0.49 6.09 1.71
C ASN A 56 0.40 7.30 1.35
N LEU A 57 1.59 7.34 1.95
CA LEU A 57 2.60 8.38 1.75
C LEU A 57 3.62 8.00 0.66
N GLY A 58 3.42 6.86 0.00
CA GLY A 58 4.32 6.36 -1.04
C GLY A 58 5.39 5.39 -0.50
N PRO A 59 6.37 5.06 -1.32
CA PRO A 59 6.59 5.55 -2.69
C PRO A 59 5.50 5.08 -3.67
N GLY A 60 5.27 5.89 -4.70
CA GLY A 60 4.27 5.64 -5.74
C GLY A 60 4.05 6.87 -6.61
N SER A 61 2.92 6.94 -7.30
CA SER A 61 2.56 8.09 -8.14
C SER A 61 2.57 9.40 -7.36
N PHE A 62 3.37 10.35 -7.82
CA PHE A 62 3.50 11.66 -7.17
C PHE A 62 2.17 12.41 -7.11
N SER A 63 1.42 12.45 -8.21
CA SER A 63 0.09 13.04 -8.24
C SER A 63 -0.88 12.31 -7.31
N GLY A 64 -0.87 10.97 -7.31
CA GLY A 64 -1.69 10.16 -6.45
C GLY A 64 -1.45 10.43 -4.96
N ILE A 65 -0.19 10.54 -4.54
CA ILE A 65 0.17 10.88 -3.15
C ILE A 65 -0.39 12.24 -2.77
N ARG A 66 -0.20 13.26 -3.63
CA ARG A 66 -0.67 14.62 -3.35
C ARG A 66 -2.18 14.70 -3.23
N ILE A 67 -2.90 14.05 -4.14
CA ILE A 67 -4.37 14.01 -4.13
C ILE A 67 -4.87 13.32 -2.87
N SER A 68 -4.36 12.11 -2.58
CA SER A 68 -4.74 11.35 -1.37
C SER A 68 -4.53 12.18 -0.10
N LEU A 69 -3.38 12.85 -0.02
CA LEU A 69 -3.04 13.65 1.16
C LEU A 69 -3.90 14.91 1.27
N ALA A 70 -4.20 15.59 0.16
CA ALA A 70 -5.07 16.75 0.15
C ALA A 70 -6.50 16.40 0.62
N VAL A 71 -7.06 15.30 0.08
CA VAL A 71 -8.38 14.80 0.47
C VAL A 71 -8.40 14.40 1.95
N ALA A 72 -7.39 13.63 2.41
CA ALA A 72 -7.31 13.21 3.80
C ALA A 72 -7.20 14.38 4.78
N LYS A 73 -6.41 15.40 4.45
CA LYS A 73 -6.32 16.65 5.23
C LYS A 73 -7.65 17.42 5.23
N GLY A 74 -8.33 17.50 4.09
CA GLY A 74 -9.64 18.13 4.00
C GLY A 74 -10.67 17.44 4.90
N ILE A 75 -10.72 16.10 4.89
CA ILE A 75 -11.58 15.33 5.78
C ILE A 75 -11.24 15.60 7.25
N LYS A 76 -9.95 15.61 7.61
CA LYS A 76 -9.50 15.91 8.98
C LYS A 76 -9.97 17.28 9.47
N LEU A 77 -9.89 18.29 8.63
CA LEU A 77 -10.31 19.65 8.99
C LEU A 77 -11.83 19.72 9.28
N ILE A 78 -12.64 19.04 8.48
CA ILE A 78 -14.11 19.08 8.59
C ILE A 78 -14.62 18.17 9.72
N LYS A 79 -14.06 16.98 9.86
CA LYS A 79 -14.60 15.91 10.74
C LYS A 79 -13.82 15.70 12.03
N LYS A 80 -12.69 16.39 12.25
CA LYS A 80 -11.83 16.21 13.43
C LYS A 80 -11.43 14.76 13.68
N VAL A 81 -11.15 14.02 12.60
CA VAL A 81 -10.72 12.61 12.64
C VAL A 81 -9.21 12.51 12.90
N ASN A 82 -8.76 11.36 13.37
CA ASN A 82 -7.33 11.08 13.37
C ASN A 82 -6.87 10.79 11.95
N LEU A 83 -5.69 11.29 11.59
CA LEU A 83 -5.07 11.06 10.30
C LEU A 83 -3.73 10.35 10.52
N PHE A 84 -3.60 9.17 9.95
CA PHE A 84 -2.41 8.33 9.99
C PHE A 84 -1.83 8.17 8.59
N GLY A 85 -0.50 8.14 8.51
CA GLY A 85 0.22 7.83 7.29
C GLY A 85 0.82 6.43 7.34
N PHE A 86 0.86 5.74 6.22
CA PHE A 86 1.61 4.51 6.04
C PHE A 86 2.39 4.56 4.72
N ASN A 87 3.39 3.69 4.56
CA ASN A 87 4.16 3.61 3.33
C ASN A 87 3.73 2.39 2.48
N SER A 88 4.04 2.45 1.19
CA SER A 88 3.69 1.37 0.26
C SER A 88 4.41 0.05 0.55
N PHE A 89 5.57 0.09 1.21
CA PHE A 89 6.28 -1.13 1.59
C PHE A 89 5.53 -1.92 2.67
N ILE A 90 4.97 -1.22 3.70
CA ILE A 90 4.19 -1.90 4.73
C ILE A 90 2.91 -2.50 4.16
N LEU A 91 2.29 -1.84 3.19
CA LEU A 91 1.10 -2.36 2.54
C LEU A 91 1.34 -3.73 1.90
N ASN A 92 2.50 -3.90 1.25
CA ASN A 92 2.90 -5.19 0.68
C ASN A 92 3.28 -6.21 1.75
N ALA A 93 4.02 -5.78 2.76
CA ALA A 93 4.58 -6.68 3.76
C ALA A 93 3.55 -7.19 4.78
N ALA A 94 2.55 -6.35 5.13
CA ALA A 94 1.65 -6.58 6.25
C ALA A 94 1.00 -7.97 6.30
N PRO A 95 0.50 -8.58 5.21
CA PRO A 95 -0.11 -9.90 5.25
C PRO A 95 0.85 -11.03 5.64
N TYR A 96 2.14 -10.77 5.56
CA TYR A 96 3.20 -11.78 5.73
C TYR A 96 4.01 -11.62 7.01
N LEU A 97 3.85 -10.49 7.73
CA LEU A 97 4.66 -10.16 8.92
C LEU A 97 4.47 -11.14 10.08
N GLU A 98 3.32 -11.77 10.19
CA GLU A 98 3.08 -12.77 11.22
C GLU A 98 3.58 -14.16 10.83
N LYS A 99 3.62 -14.46 9.52
CA LYS A 99 3.97 -15.78 8.98
C LYS A 99 5.48 -15.99 8.84
N TYR A 100 6.24 -14.91 8.61
CA TYR A 100 7.67 -14.98 8.33
C TYR A 100 8.48 -14.14 9.32
N GLU A 101 9.66 -14.62 9.65
CA GLU A 101 10.59 -13.92 10.56
C GLU A 101 11.14 -12.64 9.92
N THR A 102 11.38 -12.71 8.61
CA THR A 102 11.90 -11.56 7.83
C THR A 102 11.12 -11.44 6.52
N VAL A 103 10.66 -10.24 6.24
CA VAL A 103 9.95 -9.90 5.00
C VAL A 103 10.71 -8.76 4.31
N PHE A 104 11.11 -8.99 3.07
CA PHE A 104 11.63 -7.93 2.19
C PHE A 104 10.50 -7.45 1.29
N SER A 105 10.03 -6.25 1.51
CA SER A 105 9.08 -5.61 0.61
C SER A 105 9.86 -4.81 -0.43
N ILE A 106 9.71 -5.15 -1.70
CA ILE A 106 10.42 -4.50 -2.80
C ILE A 106 9.43 -3.72 -3.67
N LEU A 107 9.79 -2.50 -4.01
CA LEU A 107 9.03 -1.63 -4.89
C LEU A 107 9.93 -1.07 -5.99
N LYS A 108 9.36 -0.95 -7.20
CA LYS A 108 9.99 -0.25 -8.32
C LYS A 108 9.62 1.23 -8.23
N VAL A 109 10.63 2.08 -8.18
CA VAL A 109 10.48 3.54 -8.21
C VAL A 109 11.30 4.06 -9.39
N ASN A 110 10.63 4.57 -10.41
CA ASN A 110 11.24 4.87 -11.71
C ASN A 110 11.86 3.60 -12.33
N LYS A 111 13.19 3.60 -12.52
CA LYS A 111 13.94 2.47 -13.08
C LYS A 111 14.71 1.65 -12.05
N LYS A 112 14.56 1.96 -10.76
CA LYS A 112 15.31 1.33 -9.67
C LYS A 112 14.38 0.57 -8.74
N PHE A 113 14.94 -0.46 -8.11
CA PHE A 113 14.26 -1.24 -7.10
C PHE A 113 14.74 -0.81 -5.72
N TYR A 114 13.80 -0.61 -4.83
CA TYR A 114 14.07 -0.27 -3.44
C TYR A 114 13.40 -1.30 -2.55
N PHE A 115 14.01 -1.60 -1.42
CA PHE A 115 13.41 -2.49 -0.46
C PHE A 115 13.39 -1.90 0.95
N LEU A 116 12.45 -2.39 1.73
CA LEU A 116 12.41 -2.23 3.16
C LEU A 116 12.33 -3.61 3.81
N LYS A 117 13.28 -3.89 4.70
CA LYS A 117 13.36 -5.13 5.44
C LYS A 117 12.56 -5.03 6.71
N TYR A 118 11.59 -5.92 6.88
CA TYR A 118 10.83 -6.07 8.11
C TYR A 118 11.32 -7.31 8.87
N ILE A 119 11.57 -7.16 10.17
CA ILE A 119 11.96 -8.26 11.06
C ILE A 119 10.89 -8.36 12.15
N LYS A 120 10.37 -9.56 12.37
CA LYS A 120 9.33 -9.82 13.38
C LYS A 120 9.78 -9.34 14.76
N GLY A 121 8.93 -8.59 15.44
CA GLY A 121 9.22 -8.04 16.77
C GLY A 121 10.14 -6.82 16.79
N LYS A 122 10.64 -6.34 15.65
CA LYS A 122 11.44 -5.11 15.59
C LYS A 122 10.63 -3.94 15.02
N LYS A 123 10.87 -2.75 15.58
CA LYS A 123 10.33 -1.52 15.02
C LYS A 123 11.08 -1.20 13.73
N ASN A 124 10.33 -0.96 12.66
CA ASN A 124 10.92 -0.63 11.36
C ASN A 124 11.01 0.88 11.19
N ASP A 125 12.11 1.33 10.59
CA ASP A 125 12.38 2.72 10.29
C ASP A 125 12.43 2.92 8.77
N ILE A 126 11.69 3.91 8.28
CA ILE A 126 11.65 4.28 6.85
C ILE A 126 13.03 4.75 6.37
N SER A 127 13.90 5.26 7.25
CA SER A 127 15.27 5.62 6.91
C SER A 127 16.13 4.45 6.43
N GLN A 128 15.67 3.21 6.63
CA GLN A 128 16.34 1.97 6.20
C GLN A 128 15.95 1.53 4.79
N ILE A 129 15.25 2.36 4.01
CA ILE A 129 14.98 2.07 2.61
C ILE A 129 16.30 2.10 1.83
N THR A 130 16.60 0.98 1.18
CA THR A 130 17.85 0.79 0.43
C THR A 130 17.55 0.38 -1.00
N GLU A 131 18.40 0.78 -1.94
CA GLU A 131 18.33 0.31 -3.32
C GLU A 131 18.67 -1.18 -3.34
N PHE A 132 17.79 -2.00 -3.94
CA PHE A 132 17.96 -3.44 -4.04
C PHE A 132 19.02 -3.79 -5.10
N GLN A 133 20.01 -4.56 -4.70
CA GLN A 133 21.04 -5.11 -5.58
C GLN A 133 21.06 -6.63 -5.46
N ASN A 134 21.37 -7.32 -6.54
CA ASN A 134 21.46 -8.80 -6.59
C ASN A 134 22.43 -9.44 -5.57
N LYS A 135 23.23 -8.62 -4.88
CA LYS A 135 24.21 -9.06 -3.88
C LYS A 135 23.65 -9.07 -2.44
N ASP A 136 22.42 -8.60 -2.25
CA ASP A 136 21.82 -8.54 -0.92
C ASP A 136 21.64 -9.96 -0.39
N LYS A 137 22.28 -10.25 0.75
CA LYS A 137 22.20 -11.56 1.41
C LYS A 137 20.79 -11.79 1.94
N LEU A 138 20.02 -12.55 1.19
CA LEU A 138 18.71 -13.01 1.59
C LEU A 138 18.89 -14.28 2.44
N ASN A 139 18.28 -14.31 3.61
CA ASN A 139 18.33 -15.47 4.49
C ASN A 139 17.25 -16.49 4.07
N GLU A 140 17.48 -17.80 4.25
CA GLU A 140 16.54 -18.88 3.89
C GLU A 140 15.16 -18.74 4.57
N LYS A 141 15.12 -18.13 5.76
CA LYS A 141 13.86 -17.84 6.49
C LYS A 141 13.17 -16.56 6.05
N SER A 142 13.66 -15.89 5.02
CA SER A 142 13.09 -14.65 4.52
C SER A 142 12.15 -14.90 3.34
N VAL A 143 11.18 -13.98 3.20
CA VAL A 143 10.31 -13.93 2.04
C VAL A 143 10.46 -12.58 1.35
N ILE A 144 10.40 -12.59 0.03
CA ILE A 144 10.43 -11.40 -0.81
C ILE A 144 9.03 -11.15 -1.31
N VAL A 145 8.51 -9.96 -1.07
CA VAL A 145 7.21 -9.53 -1.58
C VAL A 145 7.42 -8.45 -2.64
N ILE A 146 6.94 -8.72 -3.84
CA ILE A 146 7.02 -7.85 -5.00
C ILE A 146 5.63 -7.57 -5.54
N SER A 147 5.45 -6.48 -6.29
CA SER A 147 4.22 -6.30 -7.07
C SER A 147 4.20 -7.25 -8.27
N SER A 148 3.00 -7.65 -8.68
CA SER A 148 2.80 -8.54 -9.84
C SER A 148 3.46 -8.02 -11.13
N GLU A 149 3.55 -6.71 -11.27
CA GLU A 149 4.20 -6.05 -12.40
C GLU A 149 5.71 -6.32 -12.49
N MET A 150 6.35 -6.61 -11.34
CA MET A 150 7.80 -6.86 -11.27
C MET A 150 8.20 -8.30 -11.52
N LYS A 151 7.24 -9.23 -11.56
CA LYS A 151 7.49 -10.67 -11.69
C LYS A 151 8.35 -11.04 -12.91
N ASN A 152 8.14 -10.34 -14.01
CA ASN A 152 8.81 -10.62 -15.28
C ASN A 152 10.18 -9.95 -15.42
N GLU A 153 10.60 -9.15 -14.46
CA GLU A 153 11.92 -8.53 -14.47
C GLU A 153 13.00 -9.59 -14.24
N ASP A 154 14.05 -9.58 -15.07
CA ASP A 154 15.10 -10.62 -15.05
C ASP A 154 15.80 -10.74 -13.70
N VAL A 155 15.89 -9.65 -12.95
CA VAL A 155 16.43 -9.63 -11.58
C VAL A 155 15.69 -10.63 -10.68
N PHE A 156 14.35 -10.68 -10.79
CA PHE A 156 13.53 -11.54 -9.92
C PHE A 156 13.43 -12.97 -10.40
N LYS A 157 13.61 -13.25 -11.70
CA LYS A 157 13.70 -14.62 -12.21
C LYS A 157 14.86 -15.38 -11.57
N ASN A 158 16.04 -14.76 -11.53
CA ASN A 158 17.25 -15.38 -10.93
C ASN A 158 17.12 -15.55 -9.41
N ILE A 159 16.41 -14.66 -8.74
CA ILE A 159 16.20 -14.73 -7.29
C ILE A 159 15.15 -15.78 -6.94
N ALA A 160 14.14 -15.97 -7.78
CA ALA A 160 13.07 -16.96 -7.57
C ALA A 160 13.58 -18.40 -7.52
N GLU A 161 14.72 -18.68 -8.14
CA GLU A 161 15.36 -20.00 -8.07
C GLU A 161 15.90 -20.35 -6.65
N LYS A 162 16.23 -19.34 -5.86
CA LYS A 162 16.91 -19.49 -4.55
C LYS A 162 16.06 -19.03 -3.36
N HIS A 163 15.06 -18.20 -3.60
CA HIS A 163 14.29 -17.56 -2.54
C HIS A 163 12.81 -17.58 -2.85
N ARG A 164 12.00 -17.64 -1.80
CA ARG A 164 10.54 -17.57 -1.93
C ARG A 164 10.13 -16.15 -2.27
N ILE A 165 9.62 -15.97 -3.48
CA ILE A 165 8.98 -14.73 -3.92
C ILE A 165 7.48 -14.90 -3.83
N ILE A 166 6.81 -13.89 -3.27
CA ILE A 166 5.36 -13.78 -3.20
C ILE A 166 4.95 -12.48 -3.89
N GLU A 167 3.95 -12.59 -4.75
CA GLU A 167 3.32 -11.41 -5.32
C GLU A 167 2.53 -10.68 -4.25
N ASP A 168 2.48 -9.35 -4.36
CA ASP A 168 1.77 -8.53 -3.39
C ASP A 168 0.29 -8.94 -3.28
N PHE A 169 -0.24 -8.66 -2.10
CA PHE A 169 -1.63 -8.94 -1.79
C PHE A 169 -2.54 -8.13 -2.73
N ASP A 170 -3.28 -8.83 -3.57
CA ASP A 170 -4.34 -8.23 -4.35
C ASP A 170 -5.63 -8.25 -3.51
N ILE A 171 -6.05 -7.06 -3.07
CA ILE A 171 -7.30 -6.87 -2.30
C ILE A 171 -8.53 -7.47 -3.04
N ARG A 172 -8.38 -7.82 -4.32
CA ARG A 172 -9.45 -8.35 -5.17
C ARG A 172 -9.79 -9.82 -4.90
N ASN A 173 -8.89 -10.58 -4.29
CA ASN A 173 -8.96 -12.04 -4.21
C ASN A 173 -9.34 -12.57 -2.82
N ASN A 174 -9.83 -11.70 -1.92
CA ASN A 174 -10.32 -12.09 -0.60
C ASN A 174 -11.68 -11.37 -0.31
#